data_37fe530b1ecd28bcd1e29b6809e7e9a6
#
_entry.id   37fe530b1ecd28bcd1e29b6809e7e9a6
#
_cell.length_a   1.000
_cell.length_b   1.000
_cell.length_c   1.000
_cell.angle_alpha   90.00
_cell.angle_beta   90.00
_cell.angle_gamma   90.00
#
_symmetry.space_group_name_H-M   'P 1'
#
loop_
_entity.id
_entity.type
_entity.pdbx_description
1 polymer ?
#
loop_
_entity_poly.entity_id
_entity_poly.type
_entity_poly.pdbx_seq_one_letter_code
_entity_poly.pdbx_strand_id
1 'polypeptide(L)'
;MTKRKKKADSGLPPEDLMLHPGHLLRRALQAMNLLWDEEVAHTVTSPQFATLNALYRVPLGVDQRTLGNRVSLDRSTMAEVVSRLSAKGLISTERDARDGRRKTITLTAKGASVLQHLIPRTHTMSGRLVRALDQRERSELLRLLKVIVGTNERA
;
A
#
# COMPACT_ATOMS: atom_id res chain seq x y z
N MET A 1 55.37 16.79 -16.92
CA MET A 1 55.10 15.33 -16.87
C MET A 1 54.03 15.09 -15.76
N THR A 2 52.76 15.05 -16.14
CA THR A 2 51.65 14.94 -15.20
C THR A 2 51.19 13.47 -15.14
N LYS A 3 51.46 12.81 -14.04
CA LYS A 3 51.01 11.42 -13.82
C LYS A 3 49.50 11.39 -13.65
N ARG A 4 48.80 10.91 -14.67
CA ARG A 4 47.39 10.54 -14.58
C ARG A 4 47.20 9.37 -13.62
N LYS A 5 46.63 9.60 -12.44
CA LYS A 5 46.18 8.55 -11.53
C LYS A 5 45.14 7.72 -12.23
N LYS A 6 45.44 6.48 -12.56
CA LYS A 6 44.53 5.45 -13.03
C LYS A 6 43.55 5.17 -11.89
N LYS A 7 42.28 5.57 -12.08
CA LYS A 7 41.18 5.21 -11.17
C LYS A 7 41.08 3.69 -11.19
N ALA A 8 41.28 3.04 -10.08
CA ALA A 8 41.09 1.59 -9.94
C ALA A 8 39.62 1.30 -10.27
N ASP A 9 39.44 0.64 -11.40
CA ASP A 9 38.16 0.05 -11.78
C ASP A 9 37.89 -1.07 -10.77
N SER A 10 36.91 -0.90 -9.88
CA SER A 10 36.48 -1.95 -8.94
C SER A 10 35.69 -2.97 -9.75
N GLY A 11 36.40 -3.85 -10.44
CA GLY A 11 35.91 -4.78 -11.45
C GLY A 11 34.93 -5.85 -10.98
N LEU A 12 33.81 -5.44 -10.34
CA LEU A 12 32.63 -6.27 -10.26
C LEU A 12 31.84 -6.09 -11.55
N PRO A 13 31.48 -7.18 -12.25
CA PRO A 13 30.61 -7.07 -13.42
C PRO A 13 29.27 -6.45 -13.00
N PRO A 14 28.60 -5.73 -13.90
CA PRO A 14 27.25 -5.23 -13.63
C PRO A 14 26.35 -6.41 -13.29
N GLU A 15 25.65 -6.30 -12.14
CA GLU A 15 24.72 -7.32 -11.70
C GLU A 15 23.51 -7.37 -12.64
N ASP A 16 23.03 -8.58 -12.95
CA ASP A 16 21.76 -8.73 -13.65
C ASP A 16 20.61 -8.38 -12.70
N LEU A 17 20.05 -7.19 -12.86
CA LEU A 17 18.96 -6.68 -12.03
C LEU A 17 17.73 -7.60 -12.04
N MET A 18 17.55 -8.43 -13.09
CA MET A 18 16.45 -9.39 -13.14
C MET A 18 16.59 -10.55 -12.16
N LEU A 19 17.78 -10.73 -11.56
CA LEU A 19 18.03 -11.70 -10.50
C LEU A 19 17.85 -11.09 -9.10
N HIS A 20 17.61 -9.78 -8.99
CA HIS A 20 17.45 -9.09 -7.71
C HIS A 20 15.99 -8.99 -7.27
N PRO A 21 15.61 -9.62 -6.15
CA PRO A 21 14.22 -9.58 -5.63
C PRO A 21 13.71 -8.15 -5.43
N GLY A 22 14.52 -7.24 -4.89
CA GLY A 22 14.15 -5.84 -4.68
C GLY A 22 13.83 -5.11 -5.98
N HIS A 23 14.59 -5.38 -7.07
CA HIS A 23 14.30 -4.82 -8.38
C HIS A 23 12.98 -5.36 -8.95
N LEU A 24 12.74 -6.66 -8.84
CA LEU A 24 11.52 -7.30 -9.32
C LEU A 24 10.30 -6.80 -8.53
N LEU A 25 10.39 -6.67 -7.21
CA LEU A 25 9.33 -6.10 -6.37
C LEU A 25 9.01 -4.66 -6.76
N ARG A 26 10.03 -3.82 -7.02
CA ARG A 26 9.82 -2.45 -7.50
C ARG A 26 9.11 -2.42 -8.86
N ARG A 27 9.48 -3.31 -9.79
CA ARG A 27 8.80 -3.43 -11.09
C ARG A 27 7.37 -3.92 -10.96
N ALA A 28 7.12 -4.89 -10.07
CA ALA A 28 5.78 -5.38 -9.79
C ALA A 28 4.90 -4.27 -9.18
N LEU A 29 5.45 -3.47 -8.26
CA LEU A 29 4.76 -2.30 -7.70
C LEU A 29 4.43 -1.26 -8.79
N GLN A 30 5.35 -1.01 -9.71
CA GLN A 30 5.09 -0.10 -10.84
C GLN A 30 3.96 -0.62 -11.74
N ALA A 31 3.97 -1.90 -12.08
CA ALA A 31 2.90 -2.53 -12.87
C ALA A 31 1.55 -2.46 -12.13
N MET A 32 1.54 -2.69 -10.81
CA MET A 32 0.35 -2.54 -9.98
C MET A 32 -0.17 -1.10 -10.00
N ASN A 33 0.70 -0.09 -9.89
CA ASN A 33 0.29 1.32 -9.91
C ASN A 33 -0.31 1.71 -11.27
N LEU A 34 0.25 1.27 -12.40
CA LEU A 34 -0.33 1.52 -13.72
C LEU A 34 -1.74 0.92 -13.84
N LEU A 35 -1.93 -0.33 -13.38
CA LEU A 35 -3.24 -0.96 -13.38
C LEU A 35 -4.22 -0.25 -12.43
N TRP A 36 -3.72 0.27 -11.30
CA TRP A 36 -4.52 1.08 -10.39
C TRP A 36 -5.02 2.35 -11.06
N ASP A 37 -4.14 3.05 -11.75
CA ASP A 37 -4.47 4.29 -12.46
C ASP A 37 -5.50 4.05 -13.56
N GLU A 38 -5.42 2.93 -14.27
CA GLU A 38 -6.41 2.55 -15.28
C GLU A 38 -7.79 2.20 -14.69
N GLU A 39 -7.83 1.42 -13.61
CA GLU A 39 -9.06 0.80 -13.12
C GLU A 39 -9.74 1.57 -11.98
N VAL A 40 -8.98 2.29 -11.15
CA VAL A 40 -9.44 2.77 -9.83
C VAL A 40 -9.17 4.24 -9.56
N ALA A 41 -8.07 4.83 -10.06
CA ALA A 41 -7.50 6.10 -9.57
C ALA A 41 -8.44 7.32 -9.61
N HIS A 42 -9.49 7.31 -10.41
CA HIS A 42 -10.42 8.44 -10.51
C HIS A 42 -11.20 8.73 -9.22
N THR A 43 -11.22 7.79 -8.27
CA THR A 43 -11.99 7.91 -7.02
C THR A 43 -11.10 8.07 -5.80
N VAL A 44 -10.16 7.13 -5.61
CA VAL A 44 -9.23 7.10 -4.47
C VAL A 44 -7.88 6.54 -4.89
N THR A 45 -6.81 6.92 -4.16
CA THR A 45 -5.49 6.32 -4.33
C THR A 45 -5.41 4.94 -3.64
N SER A 46 -4.40 4.12 -3.99
CA SER A 46 -4.19 2.82 -3.37
C SER A 46 -4.06 2.89 -1.83
N PRO A 47 -3.31 3.84 -1.22
CA PRO A 47 -3.29 4.03 0.22
C PRO A 47 -4.65 4.42 0.81
N GLN A 48 -5.43 5.25 0.11
CA GLN A 48 -6.78 5.64 0.53
C GLN A 48 -7.73 4.43 0.52
N PHE A 49 -7.69 3.60 -0.51
CA PHE A 49 -8.47 2.37 -0.57
C PHE A 49 -8.10 1.40 0.56
N ALA A 50 -6.80 1.15 0.78
CA ALA A 50 -6.33 0.30 1.88
C ALA A 50 -6.86 0.79 3.23
N THR A 51 -6.85 2.11 3.45
CA THR A 51 -7.38 2.76 4.67
C THR A 51 -8.87 2.54 4.83
N LEU A 52 -9.68 2.77 3.78
CA LEU A 52 -11.12 2.52 3.81
C LEU A 52 -11.44 1.05 4.08
N ASN A 53 -10.71 0.13 3.44
CA ASN A 53 -10.87 -1.31 3.63
C ASN A 53 -10.50 -1.77 5.05
N ALA A 54 -9.46 -1.18 5.65
CA ALA A 54 -9.08 -1.45 7.03
C ALA A 54 -10.15 -0.95 8.02
N LEU A 55 -10.73 0.23 7.78
CA LEU A 55 -11.81 0.80 8.60
C LEU A 55 -13.12 0.01 8.50
N TYR A 56 -13.43 -0.53 7.33
CA TYR A 56 -14.62 -1.38 7.14
C TYR A 56 -14.63 -2.60 8.07
N ARG A 57 -13.44 -3.11 8.43
CA ARG A 57 -13.26 -4.25 9.33
C ARG A 57 -13.30 -3.90 10.81
N VAL A 58 -13.40 -2.61 11.16
CA VAL A 58 -13.43 -2.11 12.55
C VAL A 58 -14.52 -1.05 12.73
N PRO A 59 -15.78 -1.47 12.79
CA PRO A 59 -16.92 -0.54 12.83
C PRO A 59 -16.87 0.49 13.97
N LEU A 60 -16.25 0.12 15.10
CA LEU A 60 -16.07 1.02 16.26
C LEU A 60 -14.96 2.06 16.05
N GLY A 61 -14.27 2.00 14.90
CA GLY A 61 -13.17 2.88 14.60
C GLY A 61 -11.87 2.54 15.31
N VAL A 62 -10.82 3.27 14.96
CA VAL A 62 -9.48 3.12 15.54
C VAL A 62 -8.76 4.45 15.53
N ASP A 63 -7.71 4.59 16.36
CA ASP A 63 -6.80 5.73 16.30
C ASP A 63 -5.90 5.70 15.06
N GLN A 64 -5.35 6.87 14.70
CA GLN A 64 -4.55 7.04 13.49
C GLN A 64 -3.28 6.18 13.48
N ARG A 65 -2.62 5.98 14.62
CA ARG A 65 -1.40 5.16 14.73
C ARG A 65 -1.71 3.70 14.44
N THR A 66 -2.73 3.17 15.09
CA THR A 66 -3.19 1.79 14.88
C THR A 66 -3.62 1.57 13.43
N LEU A 67 -4.30 2.56 12.82
CA LEU A 67 -4.70 2.49 11.41
C LEU A 67 -3.49 2.49 10.48
N GLY A 68 -2.50 3.38 10.72
CA GLY A 68 -1.25 3.42 9.95
C GLY A 68 -0.50 2.09 9.99
N ASN A 69 -0.36 1.50 11.16
CA ASN A 69 0.28 0.18 11.32
C ASN A 69 -0.45 -0.92 10.52
N ARG A 70 -1.80 -0.92 10.52
CA ARG A 70 -2.60 -1.92 9.77
C ARG A 70 -2.43 -1.85 8.27
N VAL A 71 -2.14 -0.67 7.74
CA VAL A 71 -2.00 -0.43 6.29
C VAL A 71 -0.55 -0.16 5.88
N SER A 72 0.39 -0.35 6.80
CA SER A 72 1.84 -0.16 6.59
C SER A 72 2.17 1.23 6.02
N LEU A 73 1.54 2.28 6.58
CA LEU A 73 1.80 3.68 6.26
C LEU A 73 2.49 4.37 7.42
N ASP A 74 3.52 5.16 7.12
CA ASP A 74 4.16 6.03 8.08
C ASP A 74 3.21 7.13 8.59
N ARG A 75 3.60 7.78 9.71
CA ARG A 75 2.77 8.77 10.38
C ARG A 75 2.38 9.95 9.50
N SER A 76 3.29 10.45 8.67
CA SER A 76 3.07 11.63 7.83
C SER A 76 2.13 11.29 6.66
N THR A 77 2.38 10.18 5.99
CA THR A 77 1.53 9.66 4.92
C THR A 77 0.12 9.35 5.44
N MET A 78 0.01 8.72 6.62
CA MET A 78 -1.30 8.42 7.22
C MET A 78 -2.07 9.70 7.56
N ALA A 79 -1.40 10.77 8.07
CA ALA A 79 -2.04 12.04 8.36
C ALA A 79 -2.61 12.69 7.08
N GLU A 80 -1.87 12.64 5.98
CA GLU A 80 -2.33 13.14 4.68
C GLU A 80 -3.52 12.35 4.15
N VAL A 81 -3.46 11.01 4.22
CA VAL A 81 -4.56 10.13 3.81
C VAL A 81 -5.83 10.42 4.61
N VAL A 82 -5.72 10.53 5.94
CA VAL A 82 -6.85 10.87 6.83
C VAL A 82 -7.43 12.23 6.46
N SER A 83 -6.59 13.25 6.28
CA SER A 83 -7.03 14.58 5.89
C SER A 83 -7.83 14.58 4.58
N ARG A 84 -7.29 13.92 3.55
CA ARG A 84 -7.95 13.83 2.23
C ARG A 84 -9.25 13.03 2.25
N LEU A 85 -9.29 11.91 2.99
CA LEU A 85 -10.51 11.11 3.13
C LEU A 85 -11.59 11.83 3.93
N SER A 86 -11.21 12.57 4.98
CA SER A 86 -12.12 13.42 5.76
C SER A 86 -12.70 14.54 4.89
N ALA A 87 -11.87 15.22 4.10
CA ALA A 87 -12.31 16.26 3.18
C ALA A 87 -13.30 15.74 2.12
N LYS A 88 -13.17 14.48 1.69
CA LYS A 88 -14.14 13.81 0.80
C LYS A 88 -15.39 13.31 1.54
N GLY A 89 -15.45 13.39 2.86
CA GLY A 89 -16.54 12.87 3.70
C GLY A 89 -16.63 11.33 3.72
N LEU A 90 -15.52 10.63 3.42
CA LEU A 90 -15.48 9.17 3.37
C LEU A 90 -15.18 8.54 4.73
N ILE A 91 -14.59 9.31 5.62
CA ILE A 91 -14.34 8.95 7.01
C ILE A 91 -14.78 10.09 7.94
N SER A 92 -15.11 9.76 9.18
CA SER A 92 -15.32 10.72 10.28
C SER A 92 -14.18 10.61 11.27
N THR A 93 -13.87 11.73 11.92
CA THR A 93 -12.87 11.78 12.99
C THR A 93 -13.51 12.41 14.20
N GLU A 94 -13.67 11.66 15.27
CA GLU A 94 -14.25 12.12 16.53
C GLU A 94 -13.19 12.12 17.62
N ARG A 95 -13.25 13.07 18.52
CA ARG A 95 -12.43 13.05 19.74
C ARG A 95 -13.07 12.12 20.75
N ASP A 96 -12.23 11.28 21.39
CA ASP A 96 -12.68 10.46 22.51
C ASP A 96 -13.23 11.38 23.62
N ALA A 97 -14.45 11.09 24.06
CA ALA A 97 -15.11 11.89 25.13
C ALA A 97 -14.39 11.80 26.47
N ARG A 98 -13.61 10.73 26.71
CA ARG A 98 -12.87 10.49 27.96
C ARG A 98 -11.43 11.00 27.89
N ASP A 99 -10.80 10.94 26.71
CA ASP A 99 -9.45 11.45 26.46
C ASP A 99 -9.43 12.28 25.16
N GLY A 100 -9.65 13.58 25.29
CA GLY A 100 -9.68 14.52 24.16
C GLY A 100 -8.40 14.60 23.33
N ARG A 101 -7.32 13.89 23.74
CA ARG A 101 -6.08 13.72 22.97
C ARG A 101 -6.21 12.59 21.97
N ARG A 102 -7.12 11.64 22.17
CA ARG A 102 -7.37 10.52 21.26
C ARG A 102 -8.45 10.91 20.25
N LYS A 103 -8.15 10.62 18.99
CA LYS A 103 -9.10 10.75 17.88
C LYS A 103 -9.39 9.37 17.35
N THR A 104 -10.68 9.03 17.29
CA THR A 104 -11.16 7.79 16.68
C THR A 104 -11.59 8.09 15.25
N ILE A 105 -11.12 7.30 14.32
CA ILE A 105 -11.42 7.39 12.89
C ILE A 105 -12.39 6.28 12.56
N THR A 106 -13.51 6.62 11.94
CA THR A 106 -14.56 5.68 11.53
C THR A 106 -14.88 5.83 10.05
N LEU A 107 -15.38 4.76 9.44
CA LEU A 107 -15.87 4.79 8.07
C LEU A 107 -17.27 5.39 8.05
N THR A 108 -17.54 6.34 7.15
CA THR A 108 -18.89 6.86 6.94
C THR A 108 -19.72 5.93 6.03
N ALA A 109 -21.04 6.10 6.00
CA ALA A 109 -21.91 5.39 5.04
C ALA A 109 -21.49 5.67 3.59
N LYS A 110 -21.10 6.92 3.28
CA LYS A 110 -20.55 7.30 1.97
C LYS A 110 -19.24 6.57 1.67
N GLY A 111 -18.33 6.47 2.66
CA GLY A 111 -17.07 5.72 2.52
C GLY A 111 -17.30 4.24 2.29
N ALA A 112 -18.26 3.63 2.99
CA ALA A 112 -18.65 2.23 2.80
C ALA A 112 -19.20 1.98 1.39
N SER A 113 -20.08 2.87 0.90
CA SER A 113 -20.64 2.77 -0.45
C SER A 113 -19.55 2.88 -1.53
N VAL A 114 -18.62 3.84 -1.38
CA VAL A 114 -17.47 3.98 -2.29
C VAL A 114 -16.61 2.71 -2.27
N LEU A 115 -16.28 2.20 -1.10
CA LEU A 115 -15.49 0.98 -0.97
C LEU A 115 -16.16 -0.22 -1.67
N GLN A 116 -17.46 -0.43 -1.44
CA GLN A 116 -18.21 -1.52 -2.07
C GLN A 116 -18.21 -1.42 -3.60
N HIS A 117 -18.28 -0.21 -4.15
CA HIS A 117 -18.21 0.02 -5.59
C HIS A 117 -16.80 -0.27 -6.16
N LEU A 118 -15.75 -0.06 -5.38
CA LEU A 118 -14.36 -0.26 -5.82
C LEU A 118 -13.88 -1.72 -5.69
N ILE A 119 -14.44 -2.53 -4.79
CA ILE A 119 -14.04 -3.92 -4.58
C ILE A 119 -14.01 -4.74 -5.88
N PRO A 120 -15.03 -4.75 -6.74
CA PRO A 120 -14.99 -5.50 -8.00
C PRO A 120 -13.85 -5.04 -8.92
N ARG A 121 -13.60 -3.73 -8.99
CA ARG A 121 -12.52 -3.15 -9.81
C ARG A 121 -11.14 -3.57 -9.30
N THR A 122 -10.92 -3.57 -7.99
CA THR A 122 -9.65 -4.04 -7.41
C THR A 122 -9.45 -5.53 -7.60
N HIS A 123 -10.50 -6.34 -7.62
CA HIS A 123 -10.43 -7.76 -7.98
C HIS A 123 -10.02 -7.94 -9.44
N THR A 124 -10.62 -7.18 -10.37
CA THR A 124 -10.25 -7.19 -11.79
C THR A 124 -8.79 -6.80 -11.97
N MET A 125 -8.36 -5.70 -11.36
CA MET A 125 -6.97 -5.24 -11.36
C MET A 125 -6.01 -6.32 -10.84
N SER A 126 -6.32 -6.93 -9.70
CA SER A 126 -5.51 -8.00 -9.12
C SER A 126 -5.40 -9.22 -10.05
N GLY A 127 -6.51 -9.60 -10.70
CA GLY A 127 -6.54 -10.67 -11.70
C GLY A 127 -5.66 -10.35 -12.91
N ARG A 128 -5.69 -9.10 -13.40
CA ARG A 128 -4.83 -8.65 -14.50
C ARG A 128 -3.34 -8.66 -14.12
N LEU A 129 -3.00 -8.26 -12.90
CA LEU A 129 -1.62 -8.25 -12.41
C LEU A 129 -0.98 -9.64 -12.46
N VAL A 130 -1.73 -10.67 -12.06
CA VAL A 130 -1.24 -12.05 -11.96
C VAL A 130 -1.79 -12.96 -13.07
N ARG A 131 -2.21 -12.39 -14.21
CA ARG A 131 -2.86 -13.14 -15.29
C ARG A 131 -2.01 -14.25 -15.90
N ALA A 132 -0.69 -14.08 -15.90
CA ALA A 132 0.26 -15.04 -16.43
C ALA A 132 0.51 -16.24 -15.48
N LEU A 133 0.02 -16.18 -14.25
CA LEU A 133 0.21 -17.23 -13.25
C LEU A 133 -1.00 -18.15 -13.20
N ASP A 134 -0.74 -19.45 -13.07
CA ASP A 134 -1.77 -20.44 -12.76
C ASP A 134 -2.22 -20.34 -11.29
N GLN A 135 -3.23 -21.15 -10.89
CA GLN A 135 -3.79 -21.12 -9.54
C GLN A 135 -2.76 -21.49 -8.45
N ARG A 136 -1.87 -22.45 -8.72
CA ARG A 136 -0.83 -22.89 -7.80
C ARG A 136 0.22 -21.80 -7.61
N GLU A 137 0.68 -21.21 -8.70
CA GLU A 137 1.66 -20.11 -8.72
C GLU A 137 1.12 -18.87 -8.00
N ARG A 138 -0.17 -18.52 -8.17
CA ARG A 138 -0.81 -17.42 -7.43
C ARG A 138 -0.82 -17.68 -5.93
N SER A 139 -1.14 -18.88 -5.51
CA SER A 139 -1.15 -19.27 -4.10
C SER A 139 0.25 -19.19 -3.50
N GLU A 140 1.26 -19.64 -4.24
CA GLU A 140 2.66 -19.59 -3.81
C GLU A 140 3.18 -18.16 -3.75
N LEU A 141 2.86 -17.31 -4.74
CA LEU A 141 3.19 -15.88 -4.72
C LEU A 141 2.63 -15.20 -3.46
N LEU A 142 1.36 -15.44 -3.15
CA LEU A 142 0.74 -14.87 -1.94
C LEU A 142 1.42 -15.36 -0.66
N ARG A 143 1.79 -16.64 -0.60
CA ARG A 143 2.52 -17.22 0.53
C ARG A 143 3.88 -16.53 0.71
N LEU A 144 4.66 -16.41 -0.37
CA LEU A 144 5.99 -15.80 -0.35
C LEU A 144 5.95 -14.31 0.03
N LEU A 145 5.01 -13.55 -0.55
CA LEU A 145 4.83 -12.14 -0.21
C LEU A 145 4.47 -11.96 1.28
N LYS A 146 3.62 -12.81 1.85
CA LYS A 146 3.29 -12.78 3.29
C LYS A 146 4.51 -13.05 4.16
N VAL A 147 5.42 -13.96 3.75
CA VAL A 147 6.68 -14.21 4.48
C VAL A 147 7.54 -12.95 4.46
N ILE A 148 7.72 -12.33 3.30
CA ILE A 148 8.55 -11.12 3.16
C ILE A 148 7.99 -9.98 4.03
N VAL A 149 6.69 -9.72 3.97
CA VAL A 149 6.01 -8.67 4.76
C VAL A 149 6.14 -8.97 6.25
N GLY A 150 5.78 -10.17 6.70
CA GLY A 150 5.79 -10.54 8.12
C GLY A 150 7.20 -10.60 8.74
N THR A 151 8.26 -10.78 7.94
CA THR A 151 9.64 -10.71 8.42
C THR A 151 10.05 -9.27 8.71
N ASN A 152 9.61 -8.32 7.90
CA ASN A 152 9.94 -6.91 8.05
C ASN A 152 9.10 -6.18 9.11
N GLU A 153 7.91 -6.70 9.46
CA GLU A 153 7.07 -6.14 10.55
C GLU A 153 7.60 -6.47 11.96
N ARG A 154 8.58 -7.40 12.07
CA ARG A 154 9.18 -7.84 13.35
C ARG A 154 10.55 -7.22 13.63
N ALA A 155 11.08 -6.46 12.69
CA ALA A 155 12.37 -5.76 12.81
C ALA A 155 12.14 -4.31 13.24
#